data_9c4e16f14021fe771416b6d2d2bc1290
#
_entry.id   9c4e16f14021fe771416b6d2d2bc1290
#
_cell.length_a   1.000
_cell.length_b   1.000
_cell.length_c   1.000
_cell.angle_alpha   90.00
_cell.angle_beta   90.00
_cell.angle_gamma   90.00
#
_symmetry.space_group_name_H-M   'P 1'
#
loop_
_entity.id
_entity.type
_entity.pdbx_description
1 polymer ?
#
loop_
_entity_poly.entity_id
_entity_poly.type
_entity_poly.pdbx_seq_one_letter_code
_entity_poly.pdbx_strand_id
1 'polypeptide(L)'
;VGNRFNNGGVIGTANVISRGSAVTTFNSSGNYSVPITVSQVRVLVIAGGGSGGSVIGGGGGGGGFRDVAGVKVQAGSTTPVTVGAGGASASYGSSDNSAGSNSVFGGMQSITSSGGGRGGTLGPPGGPGGSGGGSAYNTTSFGAGNAGSFSPPEGNNGGGGMNGSPYYSGGGGGGAGSAGTAGGATGGNGGNGAASDITGSSTTYAGGGGGSGSGNSSNDGGAGGPGGGGVGATDTSPRAGNGSANTGGGAGGDTNNPSQANEGGDGGSGKVVVKEQSGCSGMWSMKSQYNAARGGYWPT
;
A
#
# COMPACT_ATOMS: atom_id res chain seq x y z
N VAL A 1 -11.85 -71.06 17.45
CA VAL A 1 -11.97 -70.19 16.28
C VAL A 1 -11.49 -68.81 16.72
N GLY A 2 -10.24 -68.51 16.43
CA GLY A 2 -9.61 -67.27 16.85
C GLY A 2 -10.08 -66.09 15.99
N ASN A 3 -10.69 -65.10 16.61
CA ASN A 3 -10.97 -63.83 15.99
C ASN A 3 -9.62 -63.10 15.80
N ARG A 4 -9.13 -63.09 14.60
CA ARG A 4 -8.06 -62.16 14.21
C ARG A 4 -8.67 -60.77 14.13
N PHE A 5 -8.43 -59.95 15.12
CA PHE A 5 -8.59 -58.52 14.94
C PHE A 5 -7.56 -58.14 13.88
N ASN A 6 -8.02 -57.89 12.66
CA ASN A 6 -7.21 -57.17 11.68
C ASN A 6 -6.87 -55.86 12.34
N ASN A 7 -5.62 -55.70 12.77
CA ASN A 7 -5.04 -54.39 13.02
C ASN A 7 -5.31 -53.60 11.75
N GLY A 8 -6.22 -52.64 11.87
CA GLY A 8 -6.45 -51.69 10.80
C GLY A 8 -5.09 -51.18 10.36
N GLY A 9 -4.78 -51.39 9.09
CA GLY A 9 -3.51 -51.00 8.51
C GLY A 9 -3.24 -49.60 9.00
N VAL A 10 -2.02 -49.37 9.48
CA VAL A 10 -1.47 -48.04 9.59
C VAL A 10 -1.80 -47.39 8.25
N ILE A 11 -2.75 -46.47 8.23
CA ILE A 11 -2.95 -45.61 7.09
C ILE A 11 -1.58 -44.97 6.97
N GLY A 12 -0.80 -45.48 5.99
CA GLY A 12 0.55 -45.02 5.75
C GLY A 12 0.47 -43.50 5.75
N THR A 13 1.43 -42.88 6.39
CA THR A 13 1.54 -41.43 6.53
C THR A 13 0.75 -40.78 5.41
N ALA A 14 -0.47 -40.33 5.73
CA ALA A 14 -1.19 -39.48 4.80
C ALA A 14 -0.12 -38.50 4.37
N ASN A 15 0.22 -38.57 3.10
CA ASN A 15 1.21 -37.65 2.57
C ASN A 15 0.60 -36.30 2.89
N VAL A 16 0.96 -35.76 4.04
CA VAL A 16 0.70 -34.38 4.37
C VAL A 16 1.59 -33.69 3.35
N ILE A 17 1.04 -33.51 2.16
CA ILE A 17 1.61 -32.58 1.21
C ILE A 17 1.56 -31.27 2.01
N SER A 18 2.66 -31.02 2.73
CA SER A 18 2.99 -29.67 3.18
C SER A 18 3.10 -28.91 1.87
N ARG A 19 1.95 -28.48 1.34
CA ARG A 19 1.94 -27.45 0.31
C ARG A 19 2.60 -26.27 0.98
N GLY A 20 3.83 -26.01 0.58
CA GLY A 20 4.49 -24.78 0.94
C GLY A 20 3.47 -23.68 0.73
N SER A 21 3.31 -22.79 1.70
CA SER A 21 2.32 -21.70 1.66
C SER A 21 2.44 -20.98 0.32
N ALA A 22 1.54 -21.27 -0.63
CA ALA A 22 1.59 -20.66 -1.95
C ALA A 22 1.36 -19.16 -1.83
N VAL A 23 2.11 -18.38 -2.62
CA VAL A 23 1.99 -16.92 -2.69
C VAL A 23 1.48 -16.55 -4.07
N THR A 24 0.36 -15.85 -4.12
CA THR A 24 -0.24 -15.31 -5.35
C THR A 24 -0.17 -13.79 -5.29
N THR A 25 0.37 -13.16 -6.35
CA THR A 25 0.53 -11.71 -6.45
C THR A 25 -0.36 -11.16 -7.56
N PHE A 26 -1.09 -10.08 -7.25
CA PHE A 26 -1.92 -9.32 -8.18
C PHE A 26 -1.32 -7.92 -8.37
N ASN A 27 -0.86 -7.62 -9.58
CA ASN A 27 -0.42 -6.29 -10.03
C ASN A 27 -1.53 -5.57 -10.81
N SER A 28 -2.64 -6.25 -11.06
CA SER A 28 -3.87 -5.75 -11.68
C SER A 28 -5.06 -6.47 -11.06
N SER A 29 -6.25 -5.89 -11.21
CA SER A 29 -7.48 -6.50 -10.70
C SER A 29 -7.74 -7.86 -11.34
N GLY A 30 -8.32 -8.79 -10.57
CA GLY A 30 -8.57 -10.15 -10.99
C GLY A 30 -9.31 -10.96 -9.94
N ASN A 31 -9.20 -12.27 -10.03
CA ASN A 31 -9.86 -13.19 -9.12
C ASN A 31 -8.85 -14.16 -8.49
N TYR A 32 -8.90 -14.31 -7.18
CA TYR A 32 -8.16 -15.34 -6.45
C TYR A 32 -9.03 -16.60 -6.33
N SER A 33 -8.59 -17.69 -6.96
CA SER A 33 -9.24 -19.01 -6.82
C SER A 33 -8.76 -19.66 -5.53
N VAL A 34 -9.63 -19.78 -4.54
CA VAL A 34 -9.31 -20.36 -3.23
C VAL A 34 -9.21 -21.89 -3.37
N PRO A 35 -8.05 -22.51 -3.06
CA PRO A 35 -7.97 -23.97 -3.08
C PRO A 35 -8.93 -24.61 -2.08
N ILE A 36 -9.41 -25.82 -2.40
CA ILE A 36 -10.38 -26.55 -1.57
C ILE A 36 -9.87 -26.92 -0.16
N THR A 37 -8.56 -26.83 0.05
CA THR A 37 -7.91 -27.12 1.34
C THR A 37 -7.57 -25.86 2.14
N VAL A 38 -7.88 -24.66 1.63
CA VAL A 38 -7.52 -23.38 2.24
C VAL A 38 -8.75 -22.70 2.79
N SER A 39 -8.73 -22.40 4.09
CA SER A 39 -9.80 -21.68 4.80
C SER A 39 -9.36 -20.34 5.38
N GLN A 40 -8.03 -20.09 5.38
CA GLN A 40 -7.44 -18.83 5.85
C GLN A 40 -6.25 -18.46 4.98
N VAL A 41 -6.06 -17.16 4.80
CA VAL A 41 -4.93 -16.56 4.08
C VAL A 41 -4.34 -15.39 4.88
N ARG A 42 -3.07 -15.07 4.64
CA ARG A 42 -2.50 -13.75 4.95
C ARG A 42 -2.60 -12.92 3.69
N VAL A 43 -3.05 -11.69 3.81
CA VAL A 43 -3.26 -10.80 2.67
C VAL A 43 -2.53 -9.48 2.92
N LEU A 44 -1.70 -9.08 1.97
CA LEU A 44 -1.15 -7.73 1.90
C LEU A 44 -1.94 -6.96 0.84
N VAL A 45 -2.59 -5.87 1.26
CA VAL A 45 -3.36 -4.99 0.38
C VAL A 45 -2.72 -3.61 0.40
N ILE A 46 -2.20 -3.18 -0.75
CA ILE A 46 -1.56 -1.88 -0.95
C ILE A 46 -2.39 -1.13 -1.99
N ALA A 47 -2.88 0.03 -1.64
CA ALA A 47 -3.65 0.88 -2.53
C ALA A 47 -2.74 1.67 -3.49
N GLY A 48 -3.32 2.33 -4.50
CA GLY A 48 -2.58 3.24 -5.36
C GLY A 48 -2.10 4.48 -4.59
N GLY A 49 -0.89 4.98 -4.89
CA GLY A 49 -0.35 6.23 -4.38
C GLY A 49 -1.00 7.45 -5.01
N GLY A 50 -0.96 8.59 -4.34
CA GLY A 50 -1.46 9.86 -4.87
C GLY A 50 -0.49 10.50 -5.85
N SER A 51 -1.00 11.34 -6.75
CA SER A 51 -0.19 12.18 -7.62
C SER A 51 0.49 13.32 -6.88
N GLY A 52 1.56 13.85 -7.44
CA GLY A 52 2.20 15.08 -7.00
C GLY A 52 1.39 16.34 -7.35
N GLY A 53 1.61 17.41 -6.61
CA GLY A 53 1.04 18.73 -6.88
C GLY A 53 1.86 19.51 -7.89
N SER A 54 1.25 20.47 -8.59
CA SER A 54 1.91 21.43 -9.49
C SER A 54 2.18 22.77 -8.78
N VAL A 55 3.04 23.61 -9.37
CA VAL A 55 3.34 25.00 -8.91
C VAL A 55 3.92 25.03 -7.49
N ILE A 56 5.16 24.59 -7.40
CA ILE A 56 5.84 24.37 -6.10
C ILE A 56 4.98 23.49 -5.19
N GLY A 57 4.58 22.38 -5.80
CA GLY A 57 3.59 21.47 -5.23
C GLY A 57 4.15 20.54 -4.17
N GLY A 58 3.26 20.01 -3.37
CA GLY A 58 3.56 18.96 -2.41
C GLY A 58 3.67 17.59 -3.06
N GLY A 59 4.37 16.66 -2.40
CA GLY A 59 4.41 15.25 -2.82
C GLY A 59 3.09 14.56 -2.53
N GLY A 60 2.74 13.58 -3.39
CA GLY A 60 1.60 12.68 -3.18
C GLY A 60 1.84 11.72 -2.02
N GLY A 61 0.80 11.36 -1.31
CA GLY A 61 0.85 10.35 -0.26
C GLY A 61 0.98 8.93 -0.80
N GLY A 62 1.67 8.05 -0.10
CA GLY A 62 1.65 6.62 -0.38
C GLY A 62 0.25 6.04 -0.20
N GLY A 63 -0.09 5.01 -0.96
CA GLY A 63 -1.31 4.23 -0.77
C GLY A 63 -1.34 3.61 0.62
N GLY A 64 -2.52 3.35 1.14
CA GLY A 64 -2.68 2.64 2.40
C GLY A 64 -2.04 1.26 2.33
N PHE A 65 -1.52 0.80 3.45
CA PHE A 65 -0.85 -0.48 3.61
C PHE A 65 -1.54 -1.30 4.69
N ARG A 66 -2.06 -2.47 4.31
CA ARG A 66 -2.68 -3.39 5.26
C ARG A 66 -2.18 -4.81 5.04
N ASP A 67 -1.46 -5.33 6.05
CA ASP A 67 -0.96 -6.70 6.10
C ASP A 67 -1.72 -7.46 7.19
N VAL A 68 -2.62 -8.34 6.78
CA VAL A 68 -3.58 -8.99 7.68
C VAL A 68 -3.46 -10.50 7.56
N ALA A 69 -3.16 -11.16 8.68
CA ALA A 69 -3.14 -12.61 8.78
C ALA A 69 -4.49 -13.17 9.24
N GLY A 70 -4.75 -14.44 8.94
CA GLY A 70 -5.96 -15.14 9.41
C GLY A 70 -7.25 -14.69 8.73
N VAL A 71 -7.16 -14.07 7.56
CA VAL A 71 -8.33 -13.66 6.76
C VAL A 71 -9.08 -14.91 6.32
N LYS A 72 -10.36 -15.02 6.71
CA LYS A 72 -11.19 -16.17 6.36
C LYS A 72 -11.62 -16.12 4.92
N VAL A 73 -11.47 -17.25 4.25
CA VAL A 73 -11.89 -17.48 2.86
C VAL A 73 -12.70 -18.78 2.77
N GLN A 74 -13.61 -18.86 1.80
CA GLN A 74 -14.37 -20.07 1.56
C GLN A 74 -13.57 -20.99 0.62
N ALA A 75 -13.24 -22.18 1.09
CA ALA A 75 -12.54 -23.19 0.28
C ALA A 75 -13.29 -23.50 -1.02
N GLY A 76 -12.58 -23.60 -2.12
CA GLY A 76 -13.13 -23.89 -3.45
C GLY A 76 -13.88 -22.70 -4.10
N SER A 77 -13.95 -21.54 -3.46
CA SER A 77 -14.60 -20.34 -4.02
C SER A 77 -13.65 -19.45 -4.81
N THR A 78 -14.21 -18.41 -5.41
CA THR A 78 -13.47 -17.34 -6.07
C THR A 78 -13.65 -16.04 -5.30
N THR A 79 -12.55 -15.36 -4.99
CA THR A 79 -12.51 -14.09 -4.27
C THR A 79 -12.08 -12.98 -5.23
N PRO A 80 -12.89 -11.93 -5.44
CA PRO A 80 -12.50 -10.81 -6.29
C PRO A 80 -11.39 -9.99 -5.64
N VAL A 81 -10.44 -9.55 -6.45
CA VAL A 81 -9.32 -8.70 -6.06
C VAL A 81 -9.34 -7.45 -6.92
N THR A 82 -9.39 -6.29 -6.29
CA THR A 82 -9.24 -4.98 -6.96
C THR A 82 -7.88 -4.40 -6.60
N VAL A 83 -7.11 -4.01 -7.62
CA VAL A 83 -5.85 -3.28 -7.46
C VAL A 83 -6.08 -1.84 -7.88
N GLY A 84 -5.87 -0.91 -6.96
CA GLY A 84 -6.07 0.52 -7.18
C GLY A 84 -5.02 1.10 -8.12
N ALA A 85 -5.46 1.95 -9.04
CA ALA A 85 -4.57 2.75 -9.86
C ALA A 85 -3.92 3.87 -9.04
N GLY A 86 -2.73 4.31 -9.45
CA GLY A 86 -2.14 5.56 -8.96
C GLY A 86 -2.96 6.77 -9.38
N GLY A 87 -2.88 7.85 -8.64
CA GLY A 87 -3.48 9.13 -8.97
C GLY A 87 -2.80 9.74 -10.18
N ALA A 88 -3.58 10.29 -11.10
CA ALA A 88 -3.06 11.02 -12.26
C ALA A 88 -2.61 12.41 -11.87
N SER A 89 -1.48 12.86 -12.44
CA SER A 89 -1.00 14.23 -12.35
C SER A 89 -1.93 15.19 -13.08
N ALA A 90 -1.80 16.48 -12.77
CA ALA A 90 -2.49 17.55 -13.49
C ALA A 90 -1.49 18.45 -14.19
N SER A 91 -1.92 19.05 -15.29
CA SER A 91 -1.13 20.05 -16.03
C SER A 91 -0.82 21.27 -15.15
N TYR A 92 0.23 21.98 -15.51
CA TYR A 92 0.67 23.20 -14.83
C TYR A 92 -0.50 24.16 -14.53
N GLY A 93 -0.59 24.61 -13.31
CA GLY A 93 -1.61 25.55 -12.84
C GLY A 93 -3.00 24.97 -12.66
N SER A 94 -3.23 23.70 -13.02
CA SER A 94 -4.47 22.99 -12.71
C SER A 94 -4.42 22.38 -11.31
N SER A 95 -5.60 22.24 -10.72
CA SER A 95 -5.82 21.51 -9.46
C SER A 95 -6.49 20.14 -9.66
N ASP A 96 -6.50 19.64 -10.91
CA ASP A 96 -7.18 18.39 -11.27
C ASP A 96 -6.40 17.12 -10.95
N ASN A 97 -5.26 17.26 -10.26
CA ASN A 97 -4.48 16.15 -9.77
C ASN A 97 -5.31 15.29 -8.78
N SER A 98 -5.08 13.98 -8.78
CA SER A 98 -5.97 13.04 -8.11
C SER A 98 -5.29 12.18 -7.04
N ALA A 99 -6.10 11.75 -6.08
CA ALA A 99 -5.72 10.71 -5.15
C ALA A 99 -5.59 9.36 -5.86
N GLY A 100 -4.86 8.44 -5.28
CA GLY A 100 -4.85 7.05 -5.70
C GLY A 100 -6.20 6.37 -5.46
N SER A 101 -6.42 5.25 -6.12
CA SER A 101 -7.61 4.43 -5.94
C SER A 101 -7.41 3.37 -4.87
N ASN A 102 -8.49 2.95 -4.23
CA ASN A 102 -8.48 1.89 -3.23
C ASN A 102 -8.11 0.54 -3.84
N SER A 103 -7.42 -0.30 -3.06
CA SER A 103 -7.29 -1.73 -3.35
C SER A 103 -8.17 -2.55 -2.39
N VAL A 104 -8.70 -3.66 -2.89
CA VAL A 104 -9.62 -4.51 -2.12
C VAL A 104 -9.32 -5.98 -2.37
N PHE A 105 -9.19 -6.74 -1.29
CA PHE A 105 -9.35 -8.19 -1.30
C PHE A 105 -10.77 -8.48 -0.81
N GLY A 106 -11.64 -8.94 -1.69
CA GLY A 106 -13.07 -9.18 -1.41
C GLY A 106 -13.33 -10.47 -0.64
N GLY A 107 -14.53 -11.00 -0.76
CA GLY A 107 -14.94 -12.29 -0.17
C GLY A 107 -15.61 -12.17 1.20
N MET A 108 -15.57 -13.25 1.99
CA MET A 108 -16.27 -13.34 3.28
C MET A 108 -15.82 -12.28 4.29
N GLN A 109 -14.53 -11.97 4.27
CA GLN A 109 -13.92 -10.91 5.06
C GLN A 109 -13.20 -9.97 4.09
N SER A 110 -13.82 -8.84 3.77
CA SER A 110 -13.23 -7.85 2.87
C SER A 110 -12.15 -7.04 3.57
N ILE A 111 -10.99 -6.92 2.93
CA ILE A 111 -9.90 -6.05 3.37
C ILE A 111 -9.72 -4.95 2.33
N THR A 112 -10.03 -3.73 2.72
CA THR A 112 -9.85 -2.53 1.87
C THR A 112 -8.69 -1.70 2.38
N SER A 113 -7.90 -1.14 1.48
CA SER A 113 -6.88 -0.14 1.75
C SER A 113 -7.17 1.11 0.94
N SER A 114 -7.05 2.28 1.56
CA SER A 114 -7.43 3.58 0.95
C SER A 114 -6.33 4.10 0.05
N GLY A 115 -6.69 4.68 -1.09
CA GLY A 115 -5.75 5.35 -1.98
C GLY A 115 -4.97 6.46 -1.27
N GLY A 116 -3.75 6.74 -1.71
CA GLY A 116 -2.92 7.83 -1.20
C GLY A 116 -3.48 9.20 -1.58
N GLY A 117 -3.33 10.18 -0.69
CA GLY A 117 -3.79 11.54 -0.90
C GLY A 117 -2.99 12.26 -2.00
N ARG A 118 -3.65 13.07 -2.83
CA ARG A 118 -3.00 13.93 -3.81
C ARG A 118 -2.10 14.98 -3.15
N GLY A 119 -1.01 15.35 -3.78
CA GLY A 119 -0.19 16.49 -3.39
C GLY A 119 -0.94 17.82 -3.53
N GLY A 120 -0.65 18.78 -2.64
CA GLY A 120 -1.20 20.13 -2.71
C GLY A 120 -0.67 20.91 -3.91
N THR A 121 -1.53 21.78 -4.46
CA THR A 121 -1.19 22.71 -5.54
C THR A 121 -1.39 24.14 -5.08
N LEU A 122 -1.13 25.15 -5.94
CA LEU A 122 -1.43 26.53 -5.65
C LEU A 122 -2.96 26.68 -5.42
N GLY A 123 -3.38 26.72 -4.17
CA GLY A 123 -4.79 26.82 -3.74
C GLY A 123 -5.20 25.64 -2.86
N PRO A 124 -5.52 24.46 -3.42
CA PRO A 124 -5.94 23.36 -2.56
C PRO A 124 -4.75 22.74 -1.80
N PRO A 125 -4.92 22.42 -0.51
CA PRO A 125 -3.93 21.71 0.30
C PRO A 125 -3.75 20.28 -0.17
N GLY A 126 -2.77 19.57 0.41
CA GLY A 126 -2.64 18.13 0.25
C GLY A 126 -3.92 17.40 0.65
N GLY A 127 -4.31 16.40 -0.15
CA GLY A 127 -5.52 15.61 0.08
C GLY A 127 -5.32 14.53 1.15
N PRO A 128 -6.39 14.15 1.88
CA PRO A 128 -6.35 12.99 2.76
C PRO A 128 -6.28 11.70 1.95
N GLY A 129 -5.79 10.62 2.58
CA GLY A 129 -5.69 9.31 1.94
C GLY A 129 -5.25 8.22 2.89
N GLY A 130 -4.92 7.05 2.37
CA GLY A 130 -4.23 6.01 3.13
C GLY A 130 -3.00 6.60 3.82
N SER A 131 -2.12 7.25 3.05
CA SER A 131 -1.24 8.29 3.56
C SER A 131 -1.61 9.64 2.92
N GLY A 132 -1.48 10.73 3.67
CA GLY A 132 -1.88 12.07 3.23
C GLY A 132 -0.88 12.71 2.28
N GLY A 133 -1.34 13.56 1.36
CA GLY A 133 -0.46 14.36 0.50
C GLY A 133 0.20 15.53 1.24
N GLY A 134 1.40 15.92 0.82
CA GLY A 134 2.08 17.13 1.27
C GLY A 134 1.45 18.40 0.71
N SER A 135 1.72 19.55 1.31
CA SER A 135 1.21 20.85 0.86
C SER A 135 2.07 21.50 -0.20
N ALA A 136 1.46 22.36 -1.01
CA ALA A 136 2.24 23.34 -1.77
C ALA A 136 2.85 24.41 -0.84
N TYR A 137 3.81 25.16 -1.37
CA TYR A 137 4.59 26.18 -0.63
C TYR A 137 3.74 27.20 0.14
N ASN A 138 2.59 27.56 -0.37
CA ASN A 138 1.76 28.67 0.13
C ASN A 138 0.87 28.29 1.32
N THR A 139 0.91 27.07 1.80
CA THR A 139 0.12 26.60 2.94
C THR A 139 0.86 25.56 3.76
N THR A 140 0.60 25.56 5.06
CA THR A 140 1.07 24.49 5.97
C THR A 140 0.03 23.39 6.17
N SER A 141 -1.17 23.51 5.58
CA SER A 141 -2.23 22.52 5.67
C SER A 141 -1.95 21.33 4.77
N PHE A 142 -1.72 20.18 5.32
CA PHE A 142 -1.39 18.93 4.63
C PHE A 142 -2.53 17.91 4.71
N GLY A 143 -2.45 16.87 3.90
CA GLY A 143 -3.40 15.77 3.93
C GLY A 143 -3.23 14.88 5.17
N ALA A 144 -4.35 14.49 5.77
CA ALA A 144 -4.36 13.50 6.83
C ALA A 144 -4.16 12.09 6.27
N GLY A 145 -3.39 11.28 6.98
CA GLY A 145 -3.28 9.84 6.72
C GLY A 145 -4.38 9.05 7.41
N ASN A 146 -4.43 7.75 7.13
CA ASN A 146 -5.40 6.80 7.69
C ASN A 146 -6.86 7.20 7.44
N ALA A 147 -7.16 7.59 6.19
CA ALA A 147 -8.51 8.01 5.80
C ALA A 147 -9.58 6.93 6.04
N GLY A 148 -9.20 5.66 6.03
CA GLY A 148 -10.08 4.53 6.38
C GLY A 148 -10.33 4.38 7.87
N SER A 149 -9.70 5.17 8.73
CA SER A 149 -9.81 5.09 10.20
C SER A 149 -9.53 3.68 10.75
N PHE A 150 -8.57 2.99 10.15
CA PHE A 150 -8.23 1.62 10.54
C PHE A 150 -7.34 1.56 11.78
N SER A 151 -7.37 0.44 12.46
CA SER A 151 -6.44 0.09 13.55
C SER A 151 -5.84 -1.31 13.25
N PRO A 152 -4.49 -1.42 13.11
CA PRO A 152 -3.51 -0.32 13.09
C PRO A 152 -3.72 0.63 11.91
N PRO A 153 -3.19 1.87 11.98
CA PRO A 153 -3.27 2.85 10.90
C PRO A 153 -2.65 2.32 9.60
N GLU A 154 -3.28 2.66 8.46
CA GLU A 154 -2.81 2.24 7.13
C GLU A 154 -1.78 3.20 6.51
N GLY A 155 -1.52 4.35 7.15
CA GLY A 155 -0.55 5.35 6.71
C GLY A 155 -0.55 6.60 7.57
N ASN A 156 0.29 7.58 7.21
CA ASN A 156 0.60 8.76 8.01
C ASN A 156 0.34 10.06 7.24
N ASN A 157 0.38 11.18 7.96
CA ASN A 157 0.13 12.52 7.43
C ASN A 157 1.23 12.97 6.45
N GLY A 158 0.86 13.88 5.54
CA GLY A 158 1.82 14.65 4.75
C GLY A 158 2.51 15.75 5.56
N GLY A 159 3.49 16.42 4.93
CA GLY A 159 4.21 17.58 5.47
C GLY A 159 3.64 18.90 4.98
N GLY A 160 3.81 19.97 5.76
CA GLY A 160 3.44 21.34 5.39
C GLY A 160 4.41 21.95 4.38
N GLY A 161 3.95 22.92 3.58
CA GLY A 161 4.81 23.73 2.70
C GLY A 161 5.49 24.87 3.44
N MET A 162 6.48 25.50 2.81
CA MET A 162 7.18 26.68 3.31
C MET A 162 7.09 27.85 2.32
N ASN A 163 6.62 29.00 2.82
CA ASN A 163 6.56 30.26 2.09
C ASN A 163 7.46 31.28 2.76
N GLY A 164 8.72 31.33 2.38
CA GLY A 164 9.69 32.24 3.01
C GLY A 164 10.88 32.51 2.08
N SER A 165 10.97 33.78 1.58
CA SER A 165 12.14 34.20 0.79
C SER A 165 13.45 33.94 1.54
N PRO A 166 14.50 33.39 0.91
CA PRO A 166 14.59 33.05 -0.52
C PRO A 166 14.06 31.68 -0.88
N TYR A 167 13.45 30.93 0.05
CA TYR A 167 13.05 29.55 -0.16
C TYR A 167 11.54 29.38 -0.26
N TYR A 168 11.12 28.71 -1.32
CA TYR A 168 9.74 28.28 -1.52
C TYR A 168 9.75 26.77 -1.76
N SER A 169 9.06 26.00 -0.91
CA SER A 169 9.12 24.54 -1.03
C SER A 169 7.80 23.88 -0.61
N GLY A 170 7.46 22.84 -1.36
CA GLY A 170 6.37 21.93 -1.04
C GLY A 170 6.76 20.95 0.08
N GLY A 171 5.81 20.51 0.86
CA GLY A 171 5.95 19.44 1.84
C GLY A 171 5.98 18.07 1.18
N GLY A 172 6.61 17.08 1.80
CA GLY A 172 6.58 15.69 1.35
C GLY A 172 5.27 15.02 1.67
N GLY A 173 4.83 14.05 0.84
CA GLY A 173 3.68 13.18 1.13
C GLY A 173 4.00 12.19 2.26
N GLY A 174 2.98 11.78 3.01
CA GLY A 174 3.10 10.72 4.02
C GLY A 174 3.36 9.37 3.39
N GLY A 175 4.01 8.48 4.09
CA GLY A 175 4.18 7.07 3.75
C GLY A 175 3.48 6.17 4.77
N ALA A 176 3.38 4.89 4.47
CA ALA A 176 2.75 3.92 5.34
C ALA A 176 3.50 3.74 6.69
N GLY A 177 4.82 3.96 6.70
CA GLY A 177 5.66 3.79 7.89
C GLY A 177 5.93 5.08 8.67
N SER A 178 5.94 6.26 8.00
CA SER A 178 6.15 7.55 8.66
C SER A 178 5.48 8.70 7.93
N ALA A 179 5.29 9.84 8.63
CA ALA A 179 4.82 11.07 8.04
C ALA A 179 5.85 11.66 7.05
N GLY A 180 5.35 12.46 6.09
CA GLY A 180 6.18 13.31 5.27
C GLY A 180 6.74 14.49 6.07
N THR A 181 7.90 15.02 5.65
CA THR A 181 8.50 16.19 6.29
C THR A 181 7.99 17.50 5.70
N ALA A 182 7.98 18.54 6.50
CA ALA A 182 7.70 19.87 5.98
C ALA A 182 8.80 20.33 5.02
N GLY A 183 8.43 21.18 4.07
CA GLY A 183 9.36 21.95 3.27
C GLY A 183 10.21 22.90 4.12
N GLY A 184 11.38 23.21 3.66
CA GLY A 184 12.38 24.07 4.28
C GLY A 184 13.26 24.75 3.24
N ALA A 185 14.58 24.76 3.45
CA ALA A 185 15.54 25.19 2.43
C ALA A 185 15.50 24.28 1.18
N THR A 186 14.98 23.09 1.32
CA THR A 186 14.71 22.11 0.26
C THR A 186 13.25 21.67 0.34
N GLY A 187 12.77 20.99 -0.70
CA GLY A 187 11.49 20.30 -0.65
C GLY A 187 11.44 19.30 0.50
N GLY A 188 10.27 19.11 1.10
CA GLY A 188 10.07 18.13 2.15
C GLY A 188 10.21 16.69 1.64
N ASN A 189 10.89 15.82 2.38
CA ASN A 189 11.05 14.42 2.00
C ASN A 189 9.74 13.64 2.22
N GLY A 190 9.48 12.72 1.31
CA GLY A 190 8.40 11.76 1.47
C GLY A 190 8.62 10.84 2.66
N GLY A 191 7.52 10.48 3.32
CA GLY A 191 7.52 9.53 4.43
C GLY A 191 7.90 8.11 3.99
N ASN A 192 8.54 7.37 4.86
CA ASN A 192 8.93 5.99 4.60
C ASN A 192 7.69 5.10 4.43
N GLY A 193 7.78 4.13 3.54
CA GLY A 193 6.80 3.05 3.45
C GLY A 193 6.91 2.05 4.61
N ALA A 194 6.04 1.08 4.60
CA ALA A 194 6.02 -0.04 5.54
C ALA A 194 6.50 -1.33 4.88
N ALA A 195 7.14 -2.19 5.65
CA ALA A 195 7.72 -3.44 5.17
C ALA A 195 6.78 -4.61 5.39
N SER A 196 6.78 -5.58 4.45
CA SER A 196 6.15 -6.89 4.61
C SER A 196 7.08 -7.98 4.12
N ASP A 197 7.03 -9.12 4.79
CA ASP A 197 7.76 -10.35 4.44
C ASP A 197 6.86 -11.42 3.79
N ILE A 198 5.68 -11.04 3.36
CA ILE A 198 4.67 -11.96 2.82
C ILE A 198 5.18 -12.77 1.63
N THR A 199 6.07 -12.19 0.82
CA THR A 199 6.69 -12.83 -0.35
C THR A 199 7.92 -13.69 -0.01
N GLY A 200 8.31 -13.76 1.26
CA GLY A 200 9.46 -14.54 1.73
C GLY A 200 10.71 -13.71 2.05
N SER A 201 10.78 -12.47 1.56
CA SER A 201 11.80 -11.48 1.92
C SER A 201 11.17 -10.15 2.25
N SER A 202 11.80 -9.38 3.16
CA SER A 202 11.29 -8.07 3.57
C SER A 202 11.36 -7.08 2.41
N THR A 203 10.20 -6.54 2.02
CA THR A 203 10.08 -5.53 0.95
C THR A 203 9.25 -4.37 1.46
N THR A 204 9.72 -3.14 1.20
CA THR A 204 9.05 -1.90 1.61
C THR A 204 8.11 -1.41 0.51
N TYR A 205 6.90 -0.95 0.90
CA TYR A 205 5.84 -0.47 0.02
C TYR A 205 5.23 0.83 0.53
N ALA A 206 4.52 1.54 -0.33
CA ALA A 206 3.71 2.71 0.02
C ALA A 206 4.53 3.87 0.64
N GLY A 207 5.70 4.16 0.06
CA GLY A 207 6.47 5.38 0.38
C GLY A 207 5.80 6.63 -0.16
N GLY A 208 5.90 7.75 0.54
CA GLY A 208 5.39 9.05 0.10
C GLY A 208 6.30 9.73 -0.94
N GLY A 209 5.75 10.62 -1.77
CA GLY A 209 6.52 11.43 -2.70
C GLY A 209 7.21 12.62 -2.04
N GLY A 210 8.33 13.10 -2.59
CA GLY A 210 9.00 14.32 -2.17
C GLY A 210 8.27 15.58 -2.62
N GLY A 211 8.29 16.63 -1.83
CA GLY A 211 7.83 17.96 -2.22
C GLY A 211 8.81 18.65 -3.16
N SER A 212 8.37 19.58 -3.99
CA SER A 212 9.24 20.37 -4.85
C SER A 212 10.08 21.40 -4.06
N GLY A 213 11.19 21.82 -4.64
CA GLY A 213 11.98 22.96 -4.17
C GLY A 213 12.11 24.03 -5.24
N SER A 214 12.01 25.31 -4.87
CA SER A 214 12.19 26.46 -5.77
C SER A 214 12.76 27.67 -5.03
N GLY A 215 13.48 28.54 -5.74
CA GLY A 215 13.90 29.85 -5.22
C GLY A 215 15.39 30.13 -5.17
N ASN A 216 16.26 29.19 -5.43
CA ASN A 216 17.67 29.45 -5.80
C ASN A 216 18.30 28.17 -6.39
N SER A 217 19.46 28.34 -7.07
CA SER A 217 20.17 27.29 -7.79
C SER A 217 20.65 26.08 -6.97
N SER A 218 20.40 26.05 -5.68
CA SER A 218 20.76 24.98 -4.75
C SER A 218 19.52 24.36 -4.08
N ASN A 219 18.31 24.74 -4.50
CA ASN A 219 17.11 24.30 -3.82
C ASN A 219 16.64 22.97 -4.40
N ASP A 220 17.01 21.90 -3.73
CA ASP A 220 16.72 20.54 -4.16
C ASP A 220 15.28 20.17 -3.78
N GLY A 221 14.64 19.41 -4.67
CA GLY A 221 13.40 18.73 -4.35
C GLY A 221 13.61 17.71 -3.24
N GLY A 222 12.57 17.44 -2.48
CA GLY A 222 12.57 16.40 -1.46
C GLY A 222 12.78 15.01 -2.05
N ALA A 223 13.48 14.15 -1.34
CA ALA A 223 13.62 12.76 -1.72
C ALA A 223 12.28 12.02 -1.61
N GLY A 224 12.03 11.07 -2.52
CA GLY A 224 10.93 10.13 -2.35
C GLY A 224 11.21 9.15 -1.21
N GLY A 225 10.16 8.79 -0.46
CA GLY A 225 10.28 7.82 0.62
C GLY A 225 10.56 6.40 0.11
N PRO A 226 11.37 5.60 0.85
CA PRO A 226 11.53 4.18 0.54
C PRO A 226 10.17 3.49 0.40
N GLY A 227 10.07 2.56 -0.56
CA GLY A 227 8.80 1.90 -0.89
C GLY A 227 8.12 2.48 -2.11
N GLY A 228 8.90 3.15 -2.98
CA GLY A 228 8.46 3.56 -4.31
C GLY A 228 8.02 5.01 -4.44
N GLY A 229 8.34 5.88 -3.47
CA GLY A 229 8.05 7.31 -3.58
C GLY A 229 8.87 8.00 -4.67
N GLY A 230 8.23 8.88 -5.44
CA GLY A 230 8.86 9.71 -6.47
C GLY A 230 9.58 10.92 -5.86
N VAL A 231 10.68 11.37 -6.47
CA VAL A 231 11.41 12.56 -6.02
C VAL A 231 10.68 13.85 -6.40
N GLY A 232 10.79 14.88 -5.59
CA GLY A 232 10.30 16.22 -5.91
C GLY A 232 11.15 16.90 -6.97
N ALA A 233 10.55 17.73 -7.79
CA ALA A 233 11.23 18.50 -8.82
C ALA A 233 12.05 19.65 -8.24
N THR A 234 13.03 20.11 -9.01
CA THR A 234 13.90 21.27 -8.73
C THR A 234 13.85 22.24 -9.90
N ASP A 235 14.30 23.49 -9.70
CA ASP A 235 14.39 24.46 -10.80
C ASP A 235 15.35 24.03 -11.92
N THR A 236 16.33 23.18 -11.63
CA THR A 236 17.31 22.63 -12.58
C THR A 236 16.92 21.26 -13.13
N SER A 237 16.09 20.53 -12.41
CA SER A 237 15.51 19.24 -12.81
C SER A 237 14.00 19.31 -12.65
N PRO A 238 13.30 19.92 -13.61
CA PRO A 238 11.92 20.35 -13.45
C PRO A 238 10.90 19.23 -13.51
N ARG A 239 11.28 17.99 -13.75
CA ARG A 239 10.35 16.87 -13.75
C ARG A 239 10.28 16.20 -12.39
N ALA A 240 9.08 16.20 -11.83
CA ALA A 240 8.75 15.39 -10.68
C ALA A 240 8.82 13.90 -10.99
N GLY A 241 9.30 13.11 -10.05
CA GLY A 241 9.36 11.66 -10.17
C GLY A 241 7.98 11.03 -9.98
N ASN A 242 7.67 10.03 -10.82
CA ASN A 242 6.47 9.20 -10.62
C ASN A 242 6.65 8.26 -9.41
N GLY A 243 5.56 7.92 -8.77
CA GLY A 243 5.53 6.78 -7.85
C GLY A 243 5.78 5.48 -8.60
N SER A 244 6.54 4.57 -8.01
CA SER A 244 6.85 3.28 -8.63
C SER A 244 5.60 2.41 -8.78
N ALA A 245 5.39 1.84 -9.95
CA ALA A 245 4.27 0.96 -10.21
C ALA A 245 4.29 -0.28 -9.28
N ASN A 246 3.12 -0.75 -8.89
CA ASN A 246 2.94 -1.93 -8.04
C ASN A 246 3.59 -1.83 -6.65
N THR A 247 3.79 -0.61 -6.17
CA THR A 247 4.28 -0.35 -4.81
C THR A 247 3.34 0.51 -3.99
N GLY A 248 2.37 1.17 -4.62
CA GLY A 248 1.55 2.18 -3.98
C GLY A 248 2.32 3.46 -3.63
N GLY A 249 3.47 3.71 -4.27
CA GLY A 249 4.28 4.90 -4.00
C GLY A 249 3.59 6.19 -4.41
N GLY A 250 3.66 7.24 -3.58
CA GLY A 250 3.23 8.61 -3.93
C GLY A 250 4.22 9.27 -4.87
N ALA A 251 3.76 10.20 -5.68
CA ALA A 251 4.59 10.90 -6.66
C ALA A 251 5.19 12.20 -6.13
N GLY A 252 6.27 12.68 -6.75
CA GLY A 252 6.89 13.97 -6.43
C GLY A 252 6.08 15.17 -6.87
N GLY A 253 6.18 16.27 -6.10
CA GLY A 253 5.63 17.57 -6.44
C GLY A 253 6.48 18.30 -7.48
N ASP A 254 5.87 19.15 -8.29
CA ASP A 254 6.51 19.88 -9.38
C ASP A 254 6.77 21.34 -9.02
N THR A 255 7.75 21.96 -9.75
CA THR A 255 8.17 23.34 -9.57
C THR A 255 7.28 24.36 -10.30
N ASN A 256 7.68 25.63 -10.28
CA ASN A 256 7.00 26.73 -10.97
C ASN A 256 7.76 27.16 -12.25
N ASN A 257 8.01 26.21 -13.16
CA ASN A 257 8.72 26.55 -14.41
C ASN A 257 7.78 26.43 -15.64
N PRO A 258 7.14 27.54 -16.08
CA PRO A 258 6.18 27.51 -17.19
C PRO A 258 6.79 27.18 -18.56
N SER A 259 8.11 27.16 -18.68
CA SER A 259 8.81 26.88 -19.96
C SER A 259 8.89 25.37 -20.25
N GLN A 260 8.44 24.52 -19.32
CA GLN A 260 8.44 23.07 -19.46
C GLN A 260 7.05 22.54 -19.19
N ALA A 261 6.68 21.42 -19.81
CA ALA A 261 5.41 20.77 -19.50
C ALA A 261 5.49 20.24 -18.04
N ASN A 262 5.22 21.14 -17.10
CA ASN A 262 5.35 20.91 -15.68
C ASN A 262 4.09 20.21 -15.19
N GLU A 263 4.18 18.92 -15.08
CA GLU A 263 3.15 18.08 -14.48
C GLU A 263 3.77 17.46 -13.23
N GLY A 264 3.05 17.49 -12.11
CA GLY A 264 3.41 16.66 -10.97
C GLY A 264 3.59 15.22 -11.42
N GLY A 265 4.29 14.39 -10.67
CA GLY A 265 4.41 12.98 -11.02
C GLY A 265 3.07 12.24 -10.85
N ASP A 266 2.89 11.15 -11.59
CA ASP A 266 1.78 10.21 -11.40
C ASP A 266 2.07 9.29 -10.20
N GLY A 267 1.05 8.98 -9.41
CA GLY A 267 1.14 7.98 -8.34
C GLY A 267 1.38 6.57 -8.89
N GLY A 268 2.07 5.74 -8.12
CA GLY A 268 2.27 4.33 -8.44
C GLY A 268 1.01 3.50 -8.18
N SER A 269 0.73 2.51 -9.03
CA SER A 269 -0.36 1.56 -8.77
C SER A 269 -0.13 0.75 -7.50
N GLY A 270 -1.21 0.25 -6.91
CA GLY A 270 -1.20 -0.65 -5.77
C GLY A 270 -0.80 -2.08 -6.12
N LYS A 271 -0.95 -2.96 -5.14
CA LYS A 271 -0.66 -4.39 -5.23
C LYS A 271 -1.49 -5.16 -4.20
N VAL A 272 -1.89 -6.37 -4.55
CA VAL A 272 -2.44 -7.32 -3.56
C VAL A 272 -1.63 -8.61 -3.60
N VAL A 273 -1.21 -9.10 -2.43
CA VAL A 273 -0.52 -10.39 -2.30
C VAL A 273 -1.30 -11.26 -1.35
N VAL A 274 -1.56 -12.49 -1.77
CA VAL A 274 -2.26 -13.51 -0.99
C VAL A 274 -1.30 -14.65 -0.69
N LYS A 275 -1.10 -14.97 0.58
CA LYS A 275 -0.31 -16.11 1.04
C LYS A 275 -1.22 -17.10 1.74
N GLU A 276 -1.30 -18.30 1.19
CA GLU A 276 -2.06 -19.38 1.82
C GLU A 276 -1.50 -19.68 3.20
N GLN A 277 -2.36 -19.74 4.19
CA GLN A 277 -1.99 -20.26 5.49
C GLN A 277 -2.39 -21.73 5.53
N SER A 278 -1.39 -22.59 5.71
CA SER A 278 -1.66 -24.01 5.97
C SER A 278 -2.48 -24.07 7.25
N GLY A 279 -3.80 -24.22 7.13
CA GLY A 279 -4.55 -24.71 8.24
C GLY A 279 -3.93 -26.07 8.59
N CYS A 280 -3.61 -26.31 9.84
CA CYS A 280 -3.37 -27.66 10.29
C CYS A 280 -4.68 -28.41 10.06
N SER A 281 -4.90 -28.87 8.82
CA SER A 281 -6.05 -29.71 8.50
C SER A 281 -5.84 -30.99 9.25
N GLY A 282 -6.55 -31.08 10.40
CA GLY A 282 -6.92 -32.39 10.91
C GLY A 282 -5.83 -33.25 11.51
N MET A 283 -4.87 -32.73 12.28
CA MET A 283 -4.39 -33.54 13.39
C MET A 283 -5.47 -33.51 14.47
N TRP A 284 -6.45 -34.36 14.32
CA TRP A 284 -7.30 -34.72 15.43
C TRP A 284 -6.39 -35.23 16.52
N SER A 285 -6.32 -34.52 17.66
CA SER A 285 -5.60 -35.06 18.79
C SER A 285 -6.17 -36.44 19.09
N MET A 286 -5.35 -37.37 19.58
CA MET A 286 -5.87 -38.70 19.99
C MET A 286 -7.08 -38.58 20.93
N LYS A 287 -7.12 -37.51 21.74
CA LYS A 287 -8.24 -37.18 22.59
C LYS A 287 -9.50 -36.81 21.79
N SER A 288 -9.37 -36.06 20.68
CA SER A 288 -10.51 -35.71 19.83
C SER A 288 -11.02 -36.94 19.06
N GLN A 289 -10.10 -37.77 18.58
CA GLN A 289 -10.47 -39.05 17.93
C GLN A 289 -11.16 -40.00 18.90
N TYR A 290 -10.65 -40.14 20.13
CA TYR A 290 -11.24 -40.94 21.16
C TYR A 290 -12.65 -40.44 21.54
N ASN A 291 -12.83 -39.13 21.68
CA ASN A 291 -14.15 -38.56 22.01
C ASN A 291 -15.14 -38.71 20.84
N ALA A 292 -14.71 -38.57 19.60
CA ALA A 292 -15.57 -38.79 18.42
C ALA A 292 -16.01 -40.27 18.29
N ALA A 293 -15.08 -41.19 18.50
CA ALA A 293 -15.40 -42.61 18.52
C ALA A 293 -16.35 -42.99 19.64
N ARG A 294 -16.18 -42.40 20.84
CA ARG A 294 -17.05 -42.68 22.00
C ARG A 294 -18.43 -42.01 21.87
N GLY A 295 -18.54 -40.89 21.14
CA GLY A 295 -19.79 -40.18 20.88
C GLY A 295 -20.60 -40.72 19.70
N GLY A 296 -20.13 -41.75 19.00
CA GLY A 296 -20.79 -42.27 17.81
C GLY A 296 -20.75 -41.37 16.56
N TYR A 297 -19.91 -40.36 16.56
CA TYR A 297 -19.72 -39.39 15.44
C TYR A 297 -18.62 -39.80 14.45
N TRP A 298 -18.16 -41.05 14.50
CA TRP A 298 -17.16 -41.54 13.56
C TRP A 298 -17.85 -41.84 12.22
N PRO A 299 -17.41 -41.24 11.10
CA PRO A 299 -17.94 -41.62 9.80
C PRO A 299 -17.58 -43.08 9.50
N THR A 300 -18.62 -43.89 9.19
CA THR A 300 -18.51 -45.28 8.73
C THR A 300 -17.96 -45.36 7.31
#